data_43ffe577587fa5fb41ebc8a6ba1cadd9
#
_entry.id   43ffe577587fa5fb41ebc8a6ba1cadd9
#
_cell.length_a   1.000
_cell.length_b   1.000
_cell.length_c   1.000
_cell.angle_alpha   90.00
_cell.angle_beta   90.00
_cell.angle_gamma   90.00
#
_symmetry.space_group_name_H-M   'P 1'
#
loop_
_entity.id
_entity.type
_entity.pdbx_description
1 polymer ?
#
loop_
_entity_poly.entity_id
_entity_poly.type
_entity_poly.pdbx_seq_one_letter_code
_entity_poly.pdbx_strand_id
1 'polypeptide(L)'
;MFRKLTLTAATALALTTGQAIAESETHVHDYDFSFEGPFGSFDQMQLQRGLQIYTESCSACHGLELVAFRTLHDEGGPALPEDQMRAYAEFYEVYDAATDEYVPATPADHFPAGTYEGAPDLSLMAKSRAGFHGPLGTGINQFVKGMGGAEYIASILAGYEEAPECAPEDFDGYYNVAFAPGGFPEECIDDHGHHTVPGSWIGMPPPLYGDDVEYADGHSTDIHHEAQDVAAFLMWTAEPKMMARKQAGLAGVILLILLSVLLYLTNKRLWAPHKHKD
;
A
#
# COMPACT_ATOMS: atom_id res chain seq x y z
N MET A 1 -32.09 37.08 17.26
CA MET A 1 -30.84 36.47 17.73
C MET A 1 -30.31 35.42 16.74
N PHE A 2 -31.15 34.61 16.10
CA PHE A 2 -30.77 33.57 15.13
C PHE A 2 -30.12 34.08 13.84
N ARG A 3 -30.45 35.29 13.37
CA ARG A 3 -29.92 35.82 12.11
C ARG A 3 -28.46 36.29 12.18
N LYS A 4 -27.93 36.53 13.38
CA LYS A 4 -26.53 36.89 13.59
C LYS A 4 -25.63 35.63 13.74
N LEU A 5 -26.21 34.50 14.20
CA LEU A 5 -25.50 33.22 14.30
C LEU A 5 -25.23 32.58 12.94
N THR A 6 -26.18 32.72 12.00
CA THR A 6 -26.01 32.17 10.64
C THR A 6 -24.96 32.92 9.82
N LEU A 7 -24.77 34.23 10.05
CA LEU A 7 -23.76 35.01 9.34
C LEU A 7 -22.32 34.67 9.83
N THR A 8 -22.15 34.43 11.13
CA THR A 8 -20.85 34.02 11.70
C THR A 8 -20.45 32.59 11.32
N ALA A 9 -21.42 31.69 11.17
CA ALA A 9 -21.15 30.33 10.69
C ALA A 9 -20.74 30.29 9.19
N ALA A 10 -21.36 31.14 8.36
CA ALA A 10 -21.00 31.24 6.94
C ALA A 10 -19.62 31.88 6.71
N THR A 11 -19.23 32.86 7.55
CA THR A 11 -17.89 33.48 7.47
C THR A 11 -16.80 32.55 8.00
N ALA A 12 -17.08 31.71 8.99
CA ALA A 12 -16.12 30.71 9.48
C ALA A 12 -15.89 29.58 8.45
N LEU A 13 -16.91 29.21 7.66
CA LEU A 13 -16.78 28.20 6.60
C LEU A 13 -15.99 28.73 5.38
N ALA A 14 -16.03 30.03 5.11
CA ALA A 14 -15.30 30.63 3.98
C ALA A 14 -13.81 30.84 4.27
N LEU A 15 -13.36 30.77 5.52
CA LEU A 15 -11.95 30.93 5.91
C LEU A 15 -11.16 29.60 5.96
N THR A 16 -11.82 28.46 5.72
CA THR A 16 -11.20 27.14 5.62
C THR A 16 -10.97 26.66 4.19
N THR A 17 -11.10 27.53 3.18
CA THR A 17 -10.54 27.25 1.87
C THR A 17 -9.02 27.37 2.00
N GLY A 18 -8.44 26.34 2.62
CA GLY A 18 -7.00 26.14 2.66
C GLY A 18 -6.45 26.20 1.25
N GLN A 19 -5.33 26.85 1.10
CA GLN A 19 -4.54 26.84 -0.11
C GLN A 19 -4.41 25.37 -0.54
N ALA A 20 -5.02 24.99 -1.66
CA ALA A 20 -4.62 23.81 -2.39
C ALA A 20 -3.16 24.09 -2.81
N ILE A 21 -2.22 23.51 -2.08
CA ILE A 21 -0.87 23.34 -2.59
C ILE A 21 -1.11 22.57 -3.89
N ALA A 22 -0.64 23.08 -5.00
CA ALA A 22 -0.70 22.38 -6.27
C ALA A 22 0.16 21.10 -6.08
N GLU A 23 -0.52 20.02 -5.72
CA GLU A 23 0.09 18.69 -5.65
C GLU A 23 0.49 18.34 -7.07
N SER A 24 1.74 17.94 -7.29
CA SER A 24 2.20 17.53 -8.61
C SER A 24 1.30 16.42 -9.14
N GLU A 25 0.87 16.53 -10.39
CA GLU A 25 0.14 15.45 -11.03
C GLU A 25 1.06 14.23 -11.07
N THR A 26 0.63 13.11 -10.50
CA THR A 26 1.38 11.86 -10.47
C THR A 26 0.72 10.82 -11.34
N HIS A 27 1.53 10.05 -12.06
CA HIS A 27 1.05 8.95 -12.90
C HIS A 27 1.06 7.65 -12.12
N VAL A 28 0.01 7.40 -11.33
CA VAL A 28 -0.21 6.10 -10.68
C VAL A 28 -1.00 5.20 -11.62
N HIS A 29 -0.40 4.11 -12.05
CA HIS A 29 -1.03 3.11 -12.92
C HIS A 29 -1.99 2.23 -12.09
N ASP A 30 -3.19 1.98 -12.62
CA ASP A 30 -4.19 1.09 -12.04
C ASP A 30 -3.86 -0.37 -12.41
N TYR A 31 -3.08 -1.04 -11.58
CA TYR A 31 -2.74 -2.45 -11.74
C TYR A 31 -3.88 -3.32 -11.23
N ASP A 32 -4.19 -4.39 -11.95
CA ASP A 32 -5.18 -5.38 -11.52
C ASP A 32 -4.56 -6.35 -10.51
N PHE A 33 -4.92 -6.22 -9.24
CA PHE A 33 -4.49 -7.15 -8.19
C PHE A 33 -5.60 -8.14 -7.82
N SER A 34 -5.24 -9.41 -7.70
CA SER A 34 -6.16 -10.51 -7.35
C SER A 34 -6.85 -10.31 -6.00
N PHE A 35 -6.23 -9.56 -5.10
CA PHE A 35 -6.76 -9.29 -3.75
C PHE A 35 -7.67 -8.08 -3.66
N GLU A 36 -8.00 -7.41 -4.75
CA GLU A 36 -8.88 -6.25 -4.73
C GLU A 36 -10.33 -6.59 -4.42
N GLY A 37 -11.09 -5.55 -4.04
CA GLY A 37 -12.50 -5.66 -3.74
C GLY A 37 -12.82 -6.57 -2.54
N PRO A 38 -14.12 -6.76 -2.26
CA PRO A 38 -14.57 -7.48 -1.06
C PRO A 38 -14.37 -9.00 -1.15
N PHE A 39 -14.20 -9.56 -2.34
CA PHE A 39 -14.09 -11.00 -2.60
C PHE A 39 -12.73 -11.43 -3.14
N GLY A 40 -11.85 -10.48 -3.46
CA GLY A 40 -10.51 -10.78 -3.95
C GLY A 40 -9.65 -11.48 -2.90
N SER A 41 -8.68 -12.27 -3.36
CA SER A 41 -7.74 -13.01 -2.51
C SER A 41 -6.32 -12.90 -3.06
N PHE A 42 -5.34 -12.97 -2.18
CA PHE A 42 -3.95 -13.04 -2.59
C PHE A 42 -3.68 -14.27 -3.48
N ASP A 43 -2.92 -14.07 -4.54
CA ASP A 43 -2.34 -15.14 -5.33
C ASP A 43 -1.03 -15.60 -4.67
N GLN A 44 -0.99 -16.86 -4.26
CA GLN A 44 0.16 -17.43 -3.55
C GLN A 44 1.45 -17.37 -4.38
N MET A 45 1.37 -17.69 -5.67
CA MET A 45 2.56 -17.69 -6.54
C MET A 45 3.07 -16.27 -6.75
N GLN A 46 2.17 -15.29 -6.90
CA GLN A 46 2.53 -13.89 -6.95
C GLN A 46 3.26 -13.43 -5.68
N LEU A 47 2.78 -13.83 -4.51
CA LEU A 47 3.45 -13.50 -3.25
C LEU A 47 4.83 -14.16 -3.12
N GLN A 48 5.01 -15.37 -3.63
CA GLN A 48 6.31 -16.06 -3.64
C GLN A 48 7.30 -15.36 -4.58
N ARG A 49 6.87 -14.96 -5.78
CA ARG A 49 7.70 -14.16 -6.71
C ARG A 49 8.06 -12.81 -6.09
N GLY A 50 7.08 -12.12 -5.47
CA GLY A 50 7.33 -10.86 -4.78
C GLY A 50 8.29 -10.99 -3.59
N LEU A 51 8.25 -12.11 -2.84
CA LEU A 51 9.24 -12.42 -1.81
C LEU A 51 10.64 -12.60 -2.40
N GLN A 52 10.74 -13.26 -3.56
CA GLN A 52 12.01 -13.41 -4.27
C GLN A 52 12.60 -12.05 -4.66
N ILE A 53 11.81 -11.18 -5.28
CA ILE A 53 12.26 -9.82 -5.67
C ILE A 53 12.67 -9.02 -4.42
N TYR A 54 11.88 -9.07 -3.33
CA TYR A 54 12.26 -8.42 -2.09
C TYR A 54 13.62 -8.90 -1.61
N THR A 55 13.86 -10.22 -1.63
CA THR A 55 15.09 -10.83 -1.14
C THR A 55 16.29 -10.45 -2.00
N GLU A 56 16.15 -10.46 -3.33
CA GLU A 56 17.25 -10.26 -4.25
C GLU A 56 17.55 -8.77 -4.52
N SER A 57 16.54 -7.90 -4.49
CA SER A 57 16.70 -6.49 -4.86
C SER A 57 16.48 -5.51 -3.71
N CYS A 58 15.48 -5.71 -2.85
CA CYS A 58 15.05 -4.71 -1.88
C CYS A 58 15.72 -4.84 -0.51
N SER A 59 15.98 -6.08 -0.07
CA SER A 59 16.46 -6.39 1.28
C SER A 59 17.86 -5.85 1.59
N ALA A 60 18.62 -5.50 0.54
CA ALA A 60 19.94 -4.88 0.70
C ALA A 60 19.87 -3.51 1.39
N CYS A 61 18.75 -2.78 1.24
CA CYS A 61 18.57 -1.45 1.79
C CYS A 61 17.38 -1.36 2.77
N HIS A 62 16.29 -2.08 2.48
CA HIS A 62 15.02 -1.98 3.20
C HIS A 62 14.76 -3.16 4.13
N GLY A 63 14.33 -2.89 5.36
CA GLY A 63 13.88 -3.88 6.32
C GLY A 63 12.40 -4.24 6.22
N LEU A 64 12.03 -5.34 6.92
CA LEU A 64 10.65 -5.77 7.20
C LEU A 64 10.50 -6.12 8.69
N GLU A 65 10.86 -5.20 9.57
CA GLU A 65 11.01 -5.44 11.02
C GLU A 65 9.74 -5.96 11.71
N LEU A 66 8.56 -5.70 11.13
CA LEU A 66 7.28 -6.13 11.70
C LEU A 66 6.81 -7.50 11.18
N VAL A 67 7.57 -8.13 10.30
CA VAL A 67 7.22 -9.42 9.69
C VAL A 67 8.07 -10.53 10.32
N ALA A 68 7.43 -11.50 10.96
CA ALA A 68 8.13 -12.67 11.49
C ALA A 68 8.27 -13.76 10.41
N PHE A 69 9.40 -14.46 10.36
CA PHE A 69 9.66 -15.49 9.34
C PHE A 69 8.58 -16.58 9.31
N ARG A 70 8.03 -16.98 10.48
CA ARG A 70 6.95 -17.98 10.54
C ARG A 70 5.72 -17.61 9.73
N THR A 71 5.47 -16.31 9.51
CA THR A 71 4.27 -15.87 8.75
C THR A 71 4.36 -16.21 7.27
N LEU A 72 5.56 -16.47 6.74
CA LEU A 72 5.75 -16.93 5.37
C LEU A 72 5.13 -18.31 5.11
N HIS A 73 4.85 -19.10 6.17
CA HIS A 73 4.15 -20.39 6.11
C HIS A 73 2.63 -20.27 6.26
N ASP A 74 2.11 -19.11 6.71
CA ASP A 74 0.68 -18.93 6.98
C ASP A 74 -0.17 -19.08 5.70
N GLU A 75 -1.33 -19.76 5.82
CA GLU A 75 -2.32 -19.78 4.75
C GLU A 75 -2.79 -18.37 4.38
N GLY A 76 -2.91 -18.11 3.06
CA GLY A 76 -3.28 -16.79 2.54
C GLY A 76 -2.11 -15.83 2.41
N GLY A 77 -0.90 -16.30 2.68
CA GLY A 77 0.37 -15.67 2.42
C GLY A 77 1.17 -16.41 1.33
N PRO A 78 2.50 -16.26 1.31
CA PRO A 78 3.38 -17.03 0.44
C PRO A 78 3.25 -18.56 0.65
N ALA A 79 2.79 -18.98 1.83
CA ALA A 79 2.52 -20.35 2.23
C ALA A 79 3.66 -21.32 1.88
N LEU A 80 4.89 -20.90 2.16
CA LEU A 80 6.07 -21.74 1.97
C LEU A 80 5.94 -23.03 2.82
N PRO A 81 6.40 -24.17 2.33
CA PRO A 81 6.59 -25.36 3.16
C PRO A 81 7.39 -25.02 4.43
N GLU A 82 7.07 -25.67 5.55
CA GLU A 82 7.69 -25.34 6.84
C GLU A 82 9.22 -25.47 6.83
N ASP A 83 9.73 -26.48 6.15
CA ASP A 83 11.17 -26.71 5.98
C ASP A 83 11.84 -25.61 5.15
N GLN A 84 11.18 -25.13 4.09
CA GLN A 84 11.68 -24.02 3.27
C GLN A 84 11.64 -22.69 4.03
N MET A 85 10.57 -22.41 4.77
CA MET A 85 10.49 -21.23 5.62
C MET A 85 11.57 -21.21 6.69
N ARG A 86 11.88 -22.37 7.31
CA ARG A 86 12.99 -22.49 8.28
C ARG A 86 14.35 -22.25 7.62
N ALA A 87 14.60 -22.89 6.48
CA ALA A 87 15.82 -22.68 5.71
C ALA A 87 15.97 -21.22 5.27
N TYR A 88 14.85 -20.57 4.88
CA TYR A 88 14.87 -19.15 4.52
C TYR A 88 15.23 -18.25 5.72
N ALA A 89 14.69 -18.53 6.91
CA ALA A 89 15.04 -17.78 8.12
C ALA A 89 16.55 -17.88 8.44
N GLU A 90 17.15 -19.04 8.27
CA GLU A 90 18.57 -19.29 8.56
C GLU A 90 19.55 -18.50 7.65
N PHE A 91 19.08 -17.88 6.55
CA PHE A 91 19.91 -16.95 5.77
C PHE A 91 20.16 -15.61 6.49
N TYR A 92 19.39 -15.33 7.53
CA TYR A 92 19.51 -14.11 8.32
C TYR A 92 20.15 -14.44 9.67
N GLU A 93 20.88 -13.48 10.21
CA GLU A 93 21.48 -13.57 11.52
C GLU A 93 20.80 -12.59 12.49
N VAL A 94 20.58 -13.03 13.71
CA VAL A 94 20.05 -12.21 14.80
C VAL A 94 21.03 -12.21 15.96
N TYR A 95 21.13 -11.07 16.65
CA TYR A 95 21.98 -10.95 17.82
C TYR A 95 21.32 -11.64 19.03
N ASP A 96 22.01 -12.64 19.59
CA ASP A 96 21.60 -13.30 20.83
C ASP A 96 22.33 -12.67 22.03
N ALA A 97 21.59 -11.91 22.82
CA ALA A 97 22.13 -11.25 24.02
C ALA A 97 22.56 -12.23 25.12
N ALA A 98 22.15 -13.50 25.07
CA ALA A 98 22.55 -14.50 26.07
C ALA A 98 23.96 -15.07 25.80
N THR A 99 24.33 -15.19 24.53
CA THR A 99 25.63 -15.71 24.09
C THR A 99 26.59 -14.59 23.66
N ASP A 100 26.09 -13.36 23.46
CA ASP A 100 26.83 -12.20 22.92
C ASP A 100 27.37 -12.49 21.49
N GLU A 101 26.60 -13.27 20.69
CA GLU A 101 26.97 -13.70 19.36
C GLU A 101 25.82 -13.49 18.37
N TYR A 102 26.14 -13.44 17.08
CA TYR A 102 25.14 -13.53 16.02
C TYR A 102 24.88 -15.00 15.70
N VAL A 103 23.61 -15.38 15.69
CA VAL A 103 23.15 -16.74 15.42
C VAL A 103 22.15 -16.75 14.28
N PRO A 104 22.02 -17.87 13.51
CA PRO A 104 20.99 -17.98 12.49
C PRO A 104 19.60 -17.70 13.06
N ALA A 105 18.80 -16.91 12.34
CA ALA A 105 17.45 -16.57 12.75
C ALA A 105 16.54 -17.81 12.76
N THR A 106 15.57 -17.80 13.63
CA THR A 106 14.54 -18.84 13.78
C THR A 106 13.20 -18.36 13.21
N PRO A 107 12.22 -19.24 13.01
CA PRO A 107 10.89 -18.83 12.58
C PRO A 107 10.19 -17.80 13.49
N ALA A 108 10.58 -17.68 14.75
CA ALA A 108 10.03 -16.72 15.70
C ALA A 108 10.61 -15.32 15.54
N ASP A 109 11.78 -15.22 14.94
CA ASP A 109 12.45 -13.95 14.71
C ASP A 109 11.80 -13.19 13.54
N HIS A 110 12.13 -11.91 13.43
CA HIS A 110 11.65 -11.02 12.39
C HIS A 110 12.75 -10.76 11.37
N PHE A 111 12.33 -10.31 10.20
CA PHE A 111 13.25 -9.74 9.24
C PHE A 111 14.04 -8.59 9.87
N PRO A 112 15.29 -8.37 9.46
CA PRO A 112 16.11 -7.30 10.00
C PRO A 112 15.60 -5.92 9.63
N ALA A 113 16.09 -4.91 10.35
CA ALA A 113 15.99 -3.52 9.97
C ALA A 113 16.74 -3.25 8.66
N GLY A 114 16.34 -2.19 7.97
CA GLY A 114 17.06 -1.70 6.80
C GLY A 114 18.48 -1.28 7.13
N THR A 115 19.40 -1.51 6.21
CA THR A 115 20.82 -1.21 6.38
C THR A 115 21.20 0.19 5.92
N TYR A 116 20.38 0.80 5.04
CA TYR A 116 20.65 2.12 4.46
C TYR A 116 19.87 3.22 5.20
N GLU A 117 20.60 4.23 5.72
CA GLU A 117 20.00 5.38 6.38
C GLU A 117 19.17 6.19 5.36
N GLY A 118 17.89 6.36 5.65
CA GLY A 118 16.92 7.01 4.75
C GLY A 118 16.02 6.06 3.96
N ALA A 119 16.37 4.76 3.85
CA ALA A 119 15.45 3.77 3.31
C ALA A 119 14.38 3.42 4.37
N PRO A 120 13.08 3.62 4.08
CA PRO A 120 12.02 3.29 5.03
C PRO A 120 11.87 1.78 5.18
N ASP A 121 11.42 1.32 6.36
CA ASP A 121 10.94 -0.05 6.55
C ASP A 121 9.70 -0.31 5.69
N LEU A 122 9.66 -1.45 4.99
CA LEU A 122 8.60 -1.78 4.03
C LEU A 122 7.43 -2.56 4.65
N SER A 123 7.50 -2.97 5.92
CA SER A 123 6.49 -3.81 6.56
C SER A 123 5.05 -3.30 6.41
N LEU A 124 4.85 -1.98 6.46
CA LEU A 124 3.54 -1.34 6.38
C LEU A 124 3.39 -0.40 5.18
N MET A 125 4.37 -0.38 4.28
CA MET A 125 4.46 0.63 3.22
C MET A 125 3.21 0.65 2.34
N ALA A 126 2.71 -0.50 1.89
CA ALA A 126 1.53 -0.59 1.03
C ALA A 126 0.23 -0.08 1.69
N LYS A 127 0.16 -0.03 3.02
CA LYS A 127 -0.99 0.55 3.73
C LYS A 127 -0.75 1.99 4.18
N SER A 128 0.47 2.44 4.22
CA SER A 128 0.81 3.83 4.56
C SER A 128 0.75 4.77 3.34
N ARG A 129 0.51 4.24 2.15
CA ARG A 129 0.38 5.00 0.90
C ARG A 129 -1.01 4.80 0.30
N ALA A 130 -1.44 5.80 -0.48
CA ALA A 130 -2.68 5.74 -1.25
C ALA A 130 -2.38 6.17 -2.68
N GLY A 131 -2.72 5.33 -3.66
CA GLY A 131 -2.57 5.64 -5.07
C GLY A 131 -3.79 6.34 -5.64
N PHE A 132 -4.98 6.06 -5.08
CA PHE A 132 -6.23 6.58 -5.60
C PHE A 132 -7.07 7.25 -4.52
N HIS A 133 -7.60 8.40 -4.88
CA HIS A 133 -8.66 9.06 -4.13
C HIS A 133 -9.98 8.84 -4.86
N GLY A 134 -11.04 8.51 -4.14
CA GLY A 134 -12.38 8.40 -4.72
C GLY A 134 -12.88 9.78 -5.17
N PRO A 135 -13.96 9.82 -5.99
CA PRO A 135 -14.54 11.08 -6.43
C PRO A 135 -14.85 11.98 -5.22
N LEU A 136 -14.41 13.23 -5.27
CA LEU A 136 -14.54 14.23 -4.21
C LEU A 136 -13.87 13.82 -2.87
N GLY A 137 -12.84 12.99 -2.89
CA GLY A 137 -12.16 12.52 -1.69
C GLY A 137 -13.01 11.58 -0.80
N THR A 138 -14.09 11.01 -1.32
CA THR A 138 -15.07 10.22 -0.53
C THR A 138 -14.57 8.85 -0.09
N GLY A 139 -13.42 8.38 -0.60
CA GLY A 139 -12.89 7.05 -0.30
C GLY A 139 -13.75 5.89 -0.82
N ILE A 140 -14.71 6.14 -1.73
CA ILE A 140 -15.56 5.09 -2.32
C ILE A 140 -14.73 4.04 -3.06
N ASN A 141 -13.66 4.46 -3.74
CA ASN A 141 -12.74 3.54 -4.41
C ASN A 141 -12.13 2.53 -3.44
N GLN A 142 -11.93 2.87 -2.18
CA GLN A 142 -11.39 1.97 -1.17
C GLN A 142 -12.24 0.72 -0.94
N PHE A 143 -13.55 0.77 -1.21
CA PHE A 143 -14.43 -0.40 -1.11
C PHE A 143 -14.36 -1.32 -2.31
N VAL A 144 -14.02 -0.81 -3.49
CA VAL A 144 -14.06 -1.55 -4.75
C VAL A 144 -12.67 -1.95 -5.20
N LYS A 145 -11.72 -1.03 -5.15
CA LYS A 145 -10.35 -1.20 -5.66
C LYS A 145 -9.28 -1.22 -4.56
N GLY A 146 -9.61 -0.90 -3.31
CA GLY A 146 -8.63 -0.72 -2.25
C GLY A 146 -8.12 0.71 -2.16
N MET A 147 -7.08 0.94 -1.35
CA MET A 147 -6.48 2.28 -1.15
C MET A 147 -5.50 2.69 -2.25
N GLY A 148 -5.17 1.79 -3.14
CA GLY A 148 -4.19 2.03 -4.20
C GLY A 148 -2.74 2.07 -3.70
N GLY A 149 -2.45 1.50 -2.53
CA GLY A 149 -1.09 1.52 -1.99
C GLY A 149 -0.15 0.55 -2.69
N ALA A 150 -0.64 -0.61 -3.10
CA ALA A 150 0.12 -1.56 -3.92
C ALA A 150 0.37 -0.98 -5.31
N GLU A 151 -0.63 -0.37 -5.94
CA GLU A 151 -0.56 0.31 -7.24
C GLU A 151 0.45 1.46 -7.20
N TYR A 152 0.45 2.22 -6.10
CA TYR A 152 1.44 3.30 -5.90
C TYR A 152 2.87 2.76 -5.83
N ILE A 153 3.10 1.65 -5.08
CA ILE A 153 4.42 1.02 -5.00
C ILE A 153 4.84 0.50 -6.37
N ALA A 154 3.98 -0.26 -7.06
CA ALA A 154 4.29 -0.77 -8.40
C ALA A 154 4.56 0.37 -9.40
N SER A 155 3.79 1.46 -9.32
CA SER A 155 4.00 2.63 -10.18
C SER A 155 5.32 3.35 -9.89
N ILE A 156 5.75 3.46 -8.62
CA ILE A 156 7.08 4.00 -8.31
C ILE A 156 8.18 3.11 -8.89
N LEU A 157 8.08 1.79 -8.70
CA LEU A 157 9.13 0.87 -9.15
C LEU A 157 9.30 0.86 -10.67
N ALA A 158 8.19 0.98 -11.42
CA ALA A 158 8.20 1.01 -12.87
C ALA A 158 8.20 2.45 -13.47
N GLY A 159 8.10 3.49 -12.65
CA GLY A 159 7.89 4.88 -13.08
C GLY A 159 9.17 5.73 -13.16
N TYR A 160 10.34 5.12 -13.18
CA TYR A 160 11.58 5.83 -13.41
C TYR A 160 11.73 6.16 -14.90
N GLU A 161 12.02 7.42 -15.18
CA GLU A 161 12.21 7.92 -16.53
C GLU A 161 13.48 8.80 -16.62
N GLU A 162 13.91 9.10 -17.84
CA GLU A 162 14.95 10.10 -18.06
C GLU A 162 14.47 11.47 -17.56
N ALA A 163 15.39 12.24 -16.97
CA ALA A 163 15.07 13.58 -16.49
C ALA A 163 14.56 14.45 -17.65
N PRO A 164 13.47 15.22 -17.46
CA PRO A 164 12.92 16.09 -18.50
C PRO A 164 13.89 17.22 -18.85
N GLU A 165 13.77 17.77 -20.06
CA GLU A 165 14.67 18.82 -20.60
C GLU A 165 14.75 20.08 -19.73
N CYS A 166 13.72 20.35 -18.90
CA CYS A 166 13.74 21.49 -17.99
C CYS A 166 14.67 21.29 -16.79
N ALA A 167 15.02 20.04 -16.44
CA ALA A 167 15.82 19.76 -15.26
C ALA A 167 17.32 19.99 -15.52
N PRO A 168 18.05 20.62 -14.56
CA PRO A 168 19.52 20.66 -14.62
C PRO A 168 20.11 19.24 -14.54
N GLU A 169 21.22 19.01 -15.25
CA GLU A 169 21.92 17.72 -15.29
C GLU A 169 22.45 17.26 -13.91
N ASP A 170 22.66 18.21 -12.99
CA ASP A 170 23.19 17.99 -11.65
C ASP A 170 22.13 18.02 -10.55
N PHE A 171 20.82 17.97 -10.90
CA PHE A 171 19.78 17.93 -9.90
C PHE A 171 19.78 16.58 -9.13
N ASP A 172 19.76 16.65 -7.81
CA ASP A 172 19.94 15.49 -6.94
C ASP A 172 18.72 14.55 -6.96
N GLY A 173 18.98 13.25 -7.09
CA GLY A 173 17.97 12.19 -7.11
C GLY A 173 17.67 11.66 -8.50
N TYR A 174 16.66 10.80 -8.59
CA TYR A 174 16.22 10.13 -9.82
C TYR A 174 14.79 10.55 -10.14
N TYR A 175 14.54 10.95 -11.38
CA TYR A 175 13.21 11.36 -11.80
C TYR A 175 12.23 10.18 -11.82
N ASN A 176 11.04 10.39 -11.24
CA ASN A 176 10.01 9.36 -11.14
C ASN A 176 8.62 10.00 -11.29
N VAL A 177 7.86 9.54 -12.28
CA VAL A 177 6.55 10.12 -12.64
C VAL A 177 5.43 9.80 -11.64
N ALA A 178 5.62 8.79 -10.78
CA ALA A 178 4.64 8.39 -9.78
C ALA A 178 4.93 8.97 -8.38
N PHE A 179 6.12 9.52 -8.14
CA PHE A 179 6.53 10.01 -6.84
C PHE A 179 6.22 11.50 -6.67
N ALA A 180 5.34 11.87 -5.72
CA ALA A 180 4.93 13.26 -5.49
C ALA A 180 5.81 14.05 -4.50
N PRO A 181 6.27 13.45 -3.36
CA PRO A 181 6.84 14.22 -2.25
C PRO A 181 8.34 14.55 -2.40
N GLY A 182 8.92 14.36 -3.57
CA GLY A 182 10.34 14.58 -3.83
C GLY A 182 10.73 16.03 -4.08
N GLY A 183 12.01 16.24 -4.32
CA GLY A 183 12.54 17.53 -4.82
C GLY A 183 12.04 17.85 -6.23
N PHE A 184 12.02 19.14 -6.57
CA PHE A 184 11.59 19.60 -7.88
C PHE A 184 12.45 20.82 -8.29
N PRO A 185 13.09 20.81 -9.47
CA PRO A 185 13.92 21.95 -9.93
C PRO A 185 13.04 23.15 -10.27
N GLU A 186 13.53 24.36 -9.94
CA GLU A 186 12.80 25.61 -10.20
C GLU A 186 12.55 25.82 -11.70
N GLU A 187 13.44 25.33 -12.56
CA GLU A 187 13.34 25.42 -14.02
C GLU A 187 12.16 24.63 -14.61
N CYS A 188 11.63 23.67 -13.86
CA CYS A 188 10.45 22.90 -14.23
C CYS A 188 9.16 23.44 -13.61
N ILE A 189 9.15 24.68 -13.10
CA ILE A 189 7.99 25.35 -12.55
C ILE A 189 7.59 26.51 -13.48
N ASP A 190 6.31 26.65 -13.80
CA ASP A 190 5.78 27.73 -14.62
C ASP A 190 5.69 29.07 -13.86
N ASP A 191 5.39 30.16 -14.58
CA ASP A 191 5.22 31.50 -13.99
C ASP A 191 4.06 31.59 -12.97
N HIS A 192 3.24 30.58 -12.87
CA HIS A 192 2.10 30.48 -11.93
C HIS A 192 2.42 29.57 -10.73
N GLY A 193 3.59 28.97 -10.70
CA GLY A 193 4.05 28.07 -9.64
C GLY A 193 3.56 26.62 -9.80
N HIS A 194 3.12 26.21 -10.98
CA HIS A 194 2.73 24.84 -11.26
C HIS A 194 3.88 24.05 -11.85
N HIS A 195 3.96 22.77 -11.50
CA HIS A 195 4.91 21.84 -12.11
C HIS A 195 4.55 21.63 -13.58
N THR A 196 5.55 21.72 -14.46
CA THR A 196 5.39 21.55 -15.92
C THR A 196 5.47 20.09 -16.35
N VAL A 197 5.94 19.21 -15.46
CA VAL A 197 6.07 17.77 -15.66
C VAL A 197 5.48 17.00 -14.45
N PRO A 198 4.97 15.77 -14.64
CA PRO A 198 4.43 14.97 -13.53
C PRO A 198 5.54 14.45 -12.61
N GLY A 199 5.15 13.98 -11.43
CA GLY A 199 6.06 13.33 -10.50
C GLY A 199 7.08 14.27 -9.85
N SER A 200 8.20 13.72 -9.42
CA SER A 200 9.30 14.45 -8.76
C SER A 200 10.58 13.60 -8.70
N TRP A 201 11.62 14.09 -8.01
CA TRP A 201 12.88 13.38 -7.85
C TRP A 201 12.90 12.62 -6.52
N ILE A 202 13.21 11.33 -6.59
CA ILE A 202 13.32 10.43 -5.45
C ILE A 202 14.80 10.09 -5.20
N GLY A 203 15.21 10.01 -3.93
CA GLY A 203 16.59 9.65 -3.57
C GLY A 203 16.93 8.17 -3.77
N MET A 204 15.93 7.30 -3.96
CA MET A 204 16.13 5.87 -4.25
C MET A 204 16.50 5.67 -5.71
N PRO A 205 17.66 5.05 -6.04
CA PRO A 205 17.97 4.69 -7.43
C PRO A 205 16.97 3.64 -7.95
N PRO A 206 16.79 3.53 -9.28
CA PRO A 206 15.95 2.49 -9.87
C PRO A 206 16.33 1.10 -9.36
N PRO A 207 15.45 0.39 -8.62
CA PRO A 207 15.80 -0.91 -8.06
C PRO A 207 15.49 -2.07 -9.00
N LEU A 208 14.71 -1.84 -10.04
CA LEU A 208 14.31 -2.83 -11.06
C LEU A 208 14.52 -2.24 -12.46
N TYR A 209 14.92 -3.11 -13.38
CA TYR A 209 15.13 -2.78 -14.79
C TYR A 209 14.35 -3.73 -15.71
N GLY A 210 13.72 -4.76 -15.16
CA GLY A 210 13.17 -5.91 -15.87
C GLY A 210 14.25 -6.95 -16.16
N ASP A 211 13.85 -8.21 -16.14
CA ASP A 211 14.77 -9.37 -16.21
C ASP A 211 15.78 -9.42 -15.05
N ASP A 212 15.42 -8.82 -13.89
CA ASP A 212 16.28 -8.77 -12.69
C ASP A 212 16.31 -10.12 -11.94
N VAL A 213 15.26 -10.93 -12.11
CA VAL A 213 15.11 -12.24 -11.45
C VAL A 213 14.77 -13.32 -12.47
N GLU A 214 15.05 -14.59 -12.13
CA GLU A 214 14.62 -15.76 -12.90
C GLU A 214 13.55 -16.52 -12.11
N TYR A 215 12.33 -16.58 -12.64
CA TYR A 215 11.24 -17.30 -11.98
C TYR A 215 11.18 -18.76 -12.40
N ALA A 216 11.12 -19.66 -11.41
CA ALA A 216 11.05 -21.11 -11.64
C ALA A 216 9.76 -21.54 -12.37
N ASP A 217 8.70 -20.74 -12.30
CA ASP A 217 7.41 -20.98 -12.97
C ASP A 217 7.35 -20.43 -14.40
N GLY A 218 8.42 -19.76 -14.85
CA GLY A 218 8.52 -19.15 -16.19
C GLY A 218 7.59 -17.93 -16.37
N HIS A 219 7.16 -17.28 -15.27
CA HIS A 219 6.40 -16.04 -15.34
C HIS A 219 7.24 -14.94 -15.99
N SER A 220 6.57 -13.91 -16.54
CA SER A 220 7.24 -12.77 -17.17
C SER A 220 8.06 -11.99 -16.15
N THR A 221 9.27 -11.61 -16.56
CA THR A 221 10.20 -10.76 -15.81
C THR A 221 10.23 -9.31 -16.35
N ASP A 222 9.20 -8.92 -17.12
CA ASP A 222 9.00 -7.52 -17.47
C ASP A 222 8.87 -6.65 -16.21
N ILE A 223 9.41 -5.44 -16.23
CA ILE A 223 9.47 -4.53 -15.09
C ILE A 223 8.09 -4.30 -14.43
N HIS A 224 7.02 -4.25 -15.21
CA HIS A 224 5.67 -4.08 -14.65
C HIS A 224 5.21 -5.31 -13.90
N HIS A 225 5.58 -6.52 -14.37
CA HIS A 225 5.26 -7.77 -13.65
C HIS A 225 6.07 -7.89 -12.36
N GLU A 226 7.37 -7.60 -12.41
CA GLU A 226 8.21 -7.59 -11.21
C GLU A 226 7.72 -6.57 -10.18
N ALA A 227 7.43 -5.35 -10.61
CA ALA A 227 6.89 -4.29 -9.75
C ALA A 227 5.54 -4.68 -9.12
N GLN A 228 4.66 -5.33 -9.89
CA GLN A 228 3.37 -5.81 -9.42
C GLN A 228 3.52 -6.97 -8.41
N ASP A 229 4.42 -7.91 -8.68
CA ASP A 229 4.64 -9.06 -7.80
C ASP A 229 5.19 -8.63 -6.42
N VAL A 230 6.21 -7.76 -6.39
CA VAL A 230 6.73 -7.26 -5.11
C VAL A 230 5.74 -6.33 -4.39
N ALA A 231 4.96 -5.53 -5.11
CA ALA A 231 3.92 -4.70 -4.50
C ALA A 231 2.80 -5.54 -3.87
N ALA A 232 2.42 -6.67 -4.49
CA ALA A 232 1.49 -7.63 -3.91
C ALA A 232 2.05 -8.26 -2.63
N PHE A 233 3.32 -8.64 -2.63
CA PHE A 233 4.00 -9.15 -1.43
C PHE A 233 4.02 -8.10 -0.31
N LEU A 234 4.38 -6.84 -0.60
CA LEU A 234 4.36 -5.75 0.38
C LEU A 234 2.95 -5.41 0.87
N MET A 235 1.92 -5.63 0.07
CA MET A 235 0.54 -5.51 0.55
C MET A 235 0.18 -6.64 1.52
N TRP A 236 0.65 -7.86 1.26
CA TRP A 236 0.49 -8.96 2.20
C TRP A 236 1.26 -8.72 3.51
N THR A 237 2.51 -8.23 3.46
CA THR A 237 3.27 -7.90 4.69
C THR A 237 2.54 -6.87 5.55
N ALA A 238 1.93 -5.87 4.92
CA ALA A 238 1.19 -4.81 5.61
C ALA A 238 -0.16 -5.28 6.17
N GLU A 239 -0.76 -6.33 5.61
CA GLU A 239 -2.02 -6.89 6.09
C GLU A 239 -2.12 -8.41 5.89
N PRO A 240 -1.33 -9.23 6.61
CA PRO A 240 -1.29 -10.68 6.43
C PRO A 240 -2.62 -11.38 6.76
N LYS A 241 -3.51 -10.72 7.51
CA LYS A 241 -4.84 -11.25 7.86
C LYS A 241 -5.98 -10.63 7.03
N MET A 242 -5.68 -10.01 5.88
CA MET A 242 -6.69 -9.38 5.01
C MET A 242 -7.79 -10.37 4.59
N MET A 243 -7.43 -11.60 4.22
CA MET A 243 -8.41 -12.61 3.81
C MET A 243 -9.36 -13.00 4.94
N ALA A 244 -8.83 -13.22 6.13
CA ALA A 244 -9.64 -13.51 7.32
C ALA A 244 -10.55 -12.31 7.68
N ARG A 245 -10.05 -11.08 7.57
CA ARG A 245 -10.86 -9.87 7.80
C ARG A 245 -12.00 -9.76 6.80
N LYS A 246 -11.76 -9.99 5.52
CA LYS A 246 -12.81 -9.94 4.47
C LYS A 246 -13.90 -11.00 4.72
N GLN A 247 -13.51 -12.23 5.03
CA GLN A 247 -14.46 -13.31 5.33
C GLN A 247 -15.30 -13.01 6.58
N ALA A 248 -14.67 -12.57 7.68
CA ALA A 248 -15.37 -12.18 8.89
C ALA A 248 -16.27 -10.97 8.67
N GLY A 249 -15.81 -9.98 7.88
CA GLY A 249 -16.58 -8.80 7.51
C GLY A 249 -17.84 -9.16 6.71
N LEU A 250 -17.72 -10.02 5.71
CA LEU A 250 -18.86 -10.47 4.91
C LEU A 250 -19.90 -11.21 5.78
N ALA A 251 -19.45 -12.14 6.62
CA ALA A 251 -20.33 -12.86 7.55
C ALA A 251 -21.03 -11.89 8.52
N GLY A 252 -20.29 -10.91 9.06
CA GLY A 252 -20.82 -9.86 9.93
C GLY A 252 -21.87 -9.00 9.25
N VAL A 253 -21.64 -8.57 8.02
CA VAL A 253 -22.61 -7.77 7.24
C VAL A 253 -23.90 -8.55 7.00
N ILE A 254 -23.81 -9.81 6.58
CA ILE A 254 -24.99 -10.68 6.37
C ILE A 254 -25.77 -10.82 7.67
N LEU A 255 -25.10 -11.10 8.79
CA LEU A 255 -25.73 -11.23 10.10
C LEU A 255 -26.45 -9.93 10.52
N LEU A 256 -25.80 -8.78 10.33
CA LEU A 256 -26.38 -7.47 10.67
C LEU A 256 -27.59 -7.13 9.79
N ILE A 257 -27.58 -7.49 8.51
CA ILE A 257 -28.73 -7.33 7.62
C ILE A 257 -29.91 -8.18 8.12
N LEU A 258 -29.68 -9.47 8.42
CA LEU A 258 -30.71 -10.36 8.96
C LEU A 258 -31.29 -9.83 10.27
N LEU A 259 -30.42 -9.41 11.19
CA LEU A 259 -30.85 -8.82 12.47
C LEU A 259 -31.67 -7.55 12.26
N SER A 260 -31.24 -6.66 11.36
CA SER A 260 -31.97 -5.43 11.05
C SER A 260 -33.36 -5.71 10.49
N VAL A 261 -33.50 -6.67 9.58
CA VAL A 261 -34.80 -7.11 9.05
C VAL A 261 -35.70 -7.66 10.16
N LEU A 262 -35.17 -8.53 11.03
CA LEU A 262 -35.93 -9.09 12.13
C LEU A 262 -36.39 -8.03 13.12
N LEU A 263 -35.52 -7.10 13.49
CA LEU A 263 -35.84 -5.97 14.36
C LEU A 263 -36.90 -5.05 13.72
N TYR A 264 -36.77 -4.75 12.43
CA TYR A 264 -37.78 -3.98 11.70
C TYR A 264 -39.16 -4.66 11.70
N LEU A 265 -39.21 -5.96 11.38
CA LEU A 265 -40.46 -6.70 11.36
C LEU A 265 -41.10 -6.82 12.77
N THR A 266 -40.29 -7.02 13.80
CA THR A 266 -40.72 -7.06 15.21
C THR A 266 -41.28 -5.70 15.61
N ASN A 267 -40.55 -4.61 15.34
CA ASN A 267 -41.02 -3.24 15.63
C ASN A 267 -42.32 -2.93 14.89
N LYS A 268 -42.39 -3.25 13.57
CA LYS A 268 -43.60 -3.08 12.78
C LYS A 268 -44.80 -3.83 13.40
N ARG A 269 -44.60 -5.07 13.88
CA ARG A 269 -45.65 -5.88 14.51
C ARG A 269 -46.10 -5.30 15.85
N LEU A 270 -45.16 -4.84 16.69
CA LEU A 270 -45.46 -4.24 17.98
C LEU A 270 -46.24 -2.93 17.85
N TRP A 271 -45.93 -2.09 16.85
CA TRP A 271 -46.58 -0.81 16.64
C TRP A 271 -47.89 -0.89 15.82
N ALA A 272 -48.15 -2.00 15.12
CA ALA A 272 -49.35 -2.17 14.30
C ALA A 272 -50.66 -1.86 15.04
N PRO A 273 -50.91 -2.29 16.32
CA PRO A 273 -52.16 -2.00 17.03
C PRO A 273 -52.31 -0.51 17.40
N HIS A 274 -51.21 0.26 17.40
CA HIS A 274 -51.23 1.67 17.81
C HIS A 274 -51.36 2.64 16.63
N LYS A 275 -51.11 2.19 15.37
CA LYS A 275 -51.24 3.02 14.17
C LYS A 275 -52.65 3.25 13.65
N HIS A 276 -53.65 2.52 14.14
CA HIS A 276 -55.04 2.59 13.67
C HIS A 276 -56.01 3.09 14.75
N LYS A 277 -55.55 3.94 15.66
CA LYS A 277 -56.39 4.52 16.73
C LYS A 277 -56.69 6.00 16.53
N ASP A 278 -56.47 6.55 15.30
CA ASP A 278 -56.88 7.87 14.91
C ASP A 278 -57.99 7.82 13.86
#